data_28a85b842d1ae79505be1750f8f9fa9d
#
_entry.id   28a85b842d1ae79505be1750f8f9fa9d
#
_cell.length_a   1.000
_cell.length_b   1.000
_cell.length_c   1.000
_cell.angle_alpha   90.00
_cell.angle_beta   90.00
_cell.angle_gamma   90.00
#
_symmetry.space_group_name_H-M   'P 1'
#
loop_
_entity.id
_entity.type
_entity.pdbx_description
1 polymer ?
#
loop_
_entity_poly.entity_id
_entity_poly.type
_entity_poly.pdbx_seq_one_letter_code
_entity_poly.pdbx_strand_id
1 'polypeptide(L)'
;EPTTGLHFDDVKKLLVALNALVDMGHTVLVIEHDLDVIERADHLIEIGPKGGEEGGQLLFTGAPVDISSVPNSPTAHSISSKK
;
A
#
# COMPACT_ATOMS: atom_id res chain seq x y z
N GLU A 1 -8.53 -4.25 -3.31
CA GLU A 1 -8.95 -3.27 -2.30
C GLU A 1 -9.76 -3.93 -1.17
N PRO A 2 -9.11 -4.80 -0.41
CA PRO A 2 -9.82 -5.56 0.63
C PRO A 2 -10.36 -4.70 1.76
N THR A 3 -9.89 -3.46 1.92
CA THR A 3 -10.36 -2.57 2.99
C THR A 3 -11.56 -1.72 2.60
N THR A 4 -12.02 -1.77 1.36
CA THR A 4 -13.16 -0.96 0.91
C THR A 4 -14.39 -1.24 1.77
N GLY A 5 -14.91 -0.19 2.40
CA GLY A 5 -16.08 -0.31 3.26
C GLY A 5 -15.83 -0.90 4.65
N LEU A 6 -14.59 -1.23 4.98
CA LEU A 6 -14.26 -1.77 6.30
C LEU A 6 -14.06 -0.68 7.34
N HIS A 7 -14.49 -0.97 8.55
CA HIS A 7 -14.21 -0.14 9.71
C HIS A 7 -12.73 -0.28 10.12
N PHE A 8 -12.19 0.72 10.81
CA PHE A 8 -10.80 0.74 11.26
C PHE A 8 -10.38 -0.53 12.00
N ASP A 9 -11.22 -1.01 12.91
CA ASP A 9 -10.91 -2.23 13.68
C ASP A 9 -10.88 -3.47 12.80
N ASP A 10 -11.70 -3.51 11.74
CA ASP A 10 -11.74 -4.63 10.80
C ASP A 10 -10.49 -4.63 9.91
N VAL A 11 -9.96 -3.45 9.59
CA VAL A 11 -8.69 -3.34 8.86
C VAL A 11 -7.55 -3.95 9.67
N LYS A 12 -7.52 -3.71 10.98
CA LYS A 12 -6.50 -4.31 11.85
C LYS A 12 -6.60 -5.84 11.87
N LYS A 13 -7.81 -6.37 11.94
CA LYS A 13 -8.03 -7.83 11.91
C LYS A 13 -7.58 -8.42 10.58
N LEU A 14 -7.87 -7.73 9.48
CA LEU A 14 -7.43 -8.14 8.16
C LEU A 14 -5.90 -8.21 8.09
N LEU A 15 -5.20 -7.19 8.60
CA LEU A 15 -3.75 -7.16 8.62
C LEU A 15 -3.15 -8.32 9.40
N VAL A 16 -3.74 -8.67 10.54
CA VAL A 16 -3.30 -9.82 11.33
C VAL A 16 -3.42 -11.10 10.51
N ALA A 17 -4.55 -11.29 9.80
CA ALA A 17 -4.77 -12.46 8.96
C ALA A 17 -3.77 -12.53 7.80
N LEU A 18 -3.51 -11.42 7.14
CA LEU A 18 -2.56 -11.36 6.03
C LEU A 18 -1.13 -11.66 6.50
N ASN A 19 -0.73 -11.10 7.64
CA ASN A 19 0.58 -11.37 8.22
C ASN A 19 0.74 -12.84 8.64
N ALA A 20 -0.32 -13.47 9.13
CA ALA A 20 -0.30 -14.89 9.44
C ALA A 20 -0.02 -15.74 8.21
N LEU A 21 -0.61 -15.38 7.07
CA LEU A 21 -0.36 -16.07 5.81
C LEU A 21 1.10 -15.94 5.38
N VAL A 22 1.66 -14.74 5.50
CA VAL A 22 3.07 -14.49 5.17
C VAL A 22 3.99 -15.32 6.08
N ASP A 23 3.68 -15.38 7.38
CA ASP A 23 4.47 -16.14 8.35
C ASP A 23 4.44 -17.64 8.07
N MET A 24 3.39 -18.12 7.42
CA MET A 24 3.26 -19.51 6.97
C MET A 24 4.01 -19.80 5.66
N GLY A 25 4.71 -18.82 5.11
CA GLY A 25 5.50 -18.97 3.89
C GLY A 25 4.78 -18.58 2.60
N HIS A 26 3.60 -17.99 2.69
CA HIS A 26 2.86 -17.54 1.53
C HIS A 26 3.31 -16.15 1.07
N THR A 27 3.21 -15.90 -0.22
CA THR A 27 3.35 -14.55 -0.78
C THR A 27 1.94 -13.95 -0.90
N VAL A 28 1.76 -12.75 -0.36
CA VAL A 28 0.47 -12.06 -0.41
C VAL A 28 0.63 -10.76 -1.20
N LEU A 29 -0.14 -10.64 -2.28
CA LEU A 29 -0.19 -9.42 -3.08
C LEU A 29 -1.54 -8.74 -2.87
N VAL A 30 -1.51 -7.47 -2.48
CA VAL A 30 -2.71 -6.70 -2.17
C VAL A 30 -2.72 -5.42 -3.00
N ILE A 31 -3.86 -5.12 -3.60
CA ILE A 31 -4.09 -3.84 -4.28
C ILE A 31 -4.90 -2.98 -3.32
N GLU A 32 -4.36 -1.83 -2.91
CA GLU A 32 -4.96 -1.08 -1.82
C GLU A 32 -4.64 0.42 -1.89
N HIS A 33 -5.52 1.23 -1.32
CA HIS A 33 -5.34 2.67 -1.13
C HIS A 33 -5.29 3.07 0.34
N ASP A 34 -5.63 2.16 1.24
CA ASP A 34 -5.61 2.42 2.68
C ASP A 34 -4.17 2.58 3.17
N LEU A 35 -3.87 3.74 3.76
CA LEU A 35 -2.51 4.07 4.19
C LEU A 35 -2.00 3.16 5.31
N ASP A 36 -2.89 2.68 6.18
CA ASP A 36 -2.48 1.77 7.25
C ASP A 36 -1.99 0.43 6.68
N VAL A 37 -2.63 -0.05 5.62
CA VAL A 37 -2.20 -1.26 4.93
C VAL A 37 -0.90 -1.01 4.19
N ILE A 38 -0.81 0.09 3.46
CA ILE A 38 0.36 0.46 2.67
C ILE A 38 1.60 0.58 3.56
N GLU A 39 1.50 1.25 4.69
CA GLU A 39 2.62 1.44 5.61
C GLU A 39 3.12 0.15 6.24
N ARG A 40 2.28 -0.88 6.32
CA ARG A 40 2.63 -2.17 6.92
C ARG A 40 3.08 -3.21 5.91
N ALA A 41 3.11 -2.89 4.63
CA ALA A 41 3.62 -3.79 3.61
C ALA A 41 5.14 -3.95 3.77
N ASP A 42 5.64 -5.13 3.42
CA ASP A 42 7.08 -5.37 3.38
C ASP A 42 7.69 -4.76 2.13
N HIS A 43 6.91 -4.75 1.05
CA HIS A 43 7.34 -4.23 -0.24
C HIS A 43 6.16 -3.51 -0.88
N LEU A 44 6.42 -2.34 -1.42
CA LEU A 44 5.42 -1.49 -2.06
C LEU A 44 5.74 -1.29 -3.53
N ILE A 45 4.71 -1.38 -4.37
CA ILE A 45 4.80 -1.05 -5.79
C ILE A 45 3.74 0.00 -6.06
N GLU A 46 4.17 1.17 -6.52
CA GLU A 46 3.23 2.22 -6.91
C GLU A 46 3.24 2.44 -8.41
N ILE A 47 2.05 2.48 -8.97
CA ILE A 47 1.83 2.69 -10.41
C ILE A 47 0.94 3.91 -10.56
N GLY A 48 1.25 4.77 -11.49
CA GLY A 48 0.46 5.96 -11.71
C GLY A 48 1.22 7.03 -12.47
N PRO A 49 0.93 8.31 -12.21
CA PRO A 49 -0.02 8.84 -11.23
C PRO A 49 -1.48 8.71 -11.62
N LYS A 50 -1.77 8.42 -12.91
CA LYS A 50 -3.13 8.31 -13.42
C LYS A 50 -3.43 6.87 -13.80
N GLY A 51 -4.71 6.47 -13.69
CA GLY A 51 -5.17 5.20 -14.21
C GLY A 51 -5.39 5.25 -15.73
N GLY A 52 -5.76 4.11 -16.30
CA GLY A 52 -6.09 4.01 -17.72
C GLY A 52 -4.87 4.09 -18.64
N GLU A 53 -5.10 4.60 -19.86
CA GLU A 53 -4.07 4.65 -20.90
C GLU A 53 -2.92 5.58 -20.57
N GLU A 54 -3.18 6.64 -19.81
CA GLU A 54 -2.16 7.60 -19.40
C GLU A 54 -1.42 7.19 -18.14
N GLY A 55 -1.88 6.13 -17.48
CA GLY A 55 -1.29 5.61 -16.27
C GLY A 55 -0.39 4.42 -16.54
N GLY A 56 -0.13 3.65 -15.50
CA GLY A 56 0.62 2.41 -15.62
C GLY A 56 2.13 2.55 -15.60
N GLN A 57 2.63 3.73 -15.33
CA GLN A 57 4.07 3.93 -15.14
C GLN A 57 4.45 3.52 -13.72
N LEU A 58 5.57 2.83 -13.61
CA LEU A 58 6.10 2.48 -12.31
C LEU A 58 6.70 3.73 -11.66
N LEU A 59 6.10 4.17 -10.56
CA LEU A 59 6.57 5.35 -9.82
C LEU A 59 7.55 4.98 -8.72
N PHE A 60 7.33 3.83 -8.08
CA PHE A 60 8.15 3.41 -6.95
C PHE A 60 8.05 1.91 -6.75
N THR A 61 9.17 1.29 -6.36
CA THR A 61 9.19 -0.08 -5.85
C THR A 61 10.25 -0.14 -4.74
N GLY A 62 9.88 -0.70 -3.59
CA GLY A 62 10.76 -0.80 -2.43
C GLY A 62 10.00 -0.83 -1.12
N ALA A 63 10.70 -0.62 -0.02
CA ALA A 63 10.07 -0.56 1.30
C ALA A 63 9.24 0.72 1.45
N PRO A 64 8.08 0.65 2.14
CA PRO A 64 7.23 1.85 2.32
C PRO A 64 7.95 3.05 2.93
N VAL A 65 8.92 2.82 3.81
CA VAL A 65 9.67 3.88 4.46
C VAL A 65 10.42 4.77 3.45
N ASP A 66 10.80 4.22 2.31
CA ASP A 66 11.58 4.93 1.31
C ASP A 66 10.74 5.74 0.32
N ILE A 67 9.41 5.60 0.35
CA ILE A 67 8.55 6.26 -0.62
C ILE A 67 8.51 7.78 -0.47
N SER A 68 8.78 8.29 0.72
CA SER A 68 8.72 9.73 1.00
C SER A 68 9.72 10.54 0.15
N SER A 69 10.74 9.88 -0.40
CA SER A 69 11.72 10.53 -1.26
C SER A 69 11.29 10.63 -2.72
N VAL A 70 10.14 10.05 -3.09
CA VAL A 70 9.67 10.02 -4.48
C VAL A 70 8.83 11.25 -4.79
N PRO A 71 9.31 12.19 -5.62
CA PRO A 71 8.67 13.49 -5.77
C PRO A 71 7.29 13.46 -6.44
N ASN A 72 7.02 12.49 -7.31
CA ASN A 72 5.77 12.42 -8.06
C ASN A 72 4.81 11.35 -7.53
N SER A 73 5.04 10.83 -6.33
CA SER A 73 4.21 9.77 -5.77
C SER A 73 3.01 10.36 -5.02
N PRO A 74 1.77 10.10 -5.46
CA PRO A 74 0.58 10.45 -4.68
C PRO A 74 0.57 9.78 -3.30
N THR A 75 1.06 8.56 -3.21
CA THR A 75 1.13 7.81 -1.94
C THR A 75 2.12 8.47 -0.98
N ALA A 76 3.29 8.89 -1.46
CA ALA A 76 4.27 9.61 -0.64
C ALA A 76 3.68 10.90 -0.09
N HIS A 77 2.96 11.63 -0.92
CA HIS A 77 2.31 12.89 -0.53
C HIS A 77 1.24 12.63 0.54
N SER A 78 0.43 11.61 0.36
CA SER A 78 -0.63 11.24 1.33
C SER A 78 -0.06 10.82 2.68
N ILE A 79 1.02 10.05 2.67
CA ILE A 79 1.69 9.63 3.90
C ILE A 79 2.27 10.86 4.64
N SER A 80 2.91 11.76 3.93
CA SER A 80 3.45 12.99 4.51
C SER A 80 2.36 13.86 5.11
N SER A 81 1.21 13.96 4.46
CA SER A 81 0.06 14.73 4.95
C SER A 81 -0.58 14.11 6.19
N LYS A 82 -0.56 12.77 6.29
CA LYS A 82 -1.09 12.04 7.44
C LYS A 82 -0.29 12.32 8.72
N LYS A 83 1.00 12.49 8.57
CA LYS A 83 1.90 12.76 9.70
C LYS A 83 1.95 14.23 10.04
#